data_758a0d3e8d5afb6bb1bdf01c97d3779d
#
_entry.id   758a0d3e8d5afb6bb1bdf01c97d3779d
#
_cell.length_a   1.000
_cell.length_b   1.000
_cell.length_c   1.000
_cell.angle_alpha   90.00
_cell.angle_beta   90.00
_cell.angle_gamma   90.00
#
_symmetry.space_group_name_H-M   'P 1'
#
loop_
_entity.id
_entity.type
_entity.pdbx_description
1 polymer ?
#
loop_
_entity_poly.entity_id
_entity_poly.type
_entity_poly.pdbx_seq_one_letter_code
_entity_poly.pdbx_strand_id
1 'polypeptide(L)'
;EHENLNQKQQEFVDRYFEDNVYPVLTPMAMDSSRPFPLIRNKTLNIGALIAKKNNKKHTKELEFATVQVPSVLPRIVEIPSVKKGDRTVILLEEIIERNIGKLFLSNDVVCAHPYRIMRNADLTIDEDEAEDLLVEIQKQLKKRQWGEVIRLEAEEKMDKRLLDILKMEFEIRDADIYSINGPLDLTMLMKVYGADGFDAYKTPRYPVSYTHLRAHET
;
A
#
# COMPACT_ATOMS: atom_id res chain seq x y z
N GLU A 1 2.24 -16.14 1.07
CA GLU A 1 3.45 -15.43 0.59
C GLU A 1 3.81 -15.96 -0.81
N HIS A 2 4.24 -15.07 -1.69
CA HIS A 2 4.55 -15.40 -3.10
C HIS A 2 5.72 -16.39 -3.25
N GLU A 3 6.57 -16.51 -2.25
CA GLU A 3 7.69 -17.47 -2.19
C GLU A 3 7.21 -18.93 -2.09
N ASN A 4 6.03 -19.16 -1.54
CA ASN A 4 5.48 -20.49 -1.24
C ASN A 4 4.57 -21.03 -2.37
N LEU A 5 4.51 -20.36 -3.51
CA LEU A 5 3.67 -20.75 -4.63
C LEU A 5 4.25 -21.96 -5.38
N ASN A 6 3.40 -22.94 -5.71
CA ASN A 6 3.77 -24.02 -6.64
C ASN A 6 3.81 -23.51 -8.09
N GLN A 7 4.38 -24.31 -9.01
CA GLN A 7 4.60 -23.91 -10.39
C GLN A 7 3.31 -23.43 -11.10
N LYS A 8 2.18 -24.11 -10.93
CA LYS A 8 0.91 -23.72 -11.56
C LYS A 8 0.39 -22.38 -11.02
N GLN A 9 0.58 -22.15 -9.71
CA GLN A 9 0.21 -20.89 -9.06
C GLN A 9 1.12 -19.75 -9.53
N GLN A 10 2.42 -20.01 -9.68
CA GLN A 10 3.38 -19.04 -10.22
C GLN A 10 3.02 -18.62 -11.64
N GLU A 11 2.76 -19.58 -12.53
CA GLU A 11 2.35 -19.33 -13.92
C GLU A 11 1.05 -18.51 -13.98
N PHE A 12 0.09 -18.82 -13.09
CA PHE A 12 -1.15 -18.05 -13.00
C PHE A 12 -0.89 -16.62 -12.53
N VAL A 13 -0.12 -16.43 -11.46
CA VAL A 13 0.21 -15.13 -10.88
C VAL A 13 0.98 -14.25 -11.87
N ASP A 14 1.95 -14.83 -12.57
CA ASP A 14 2.76 -14.10 -13.54
C ASP A 14 1.93 -13.68 -14.76
N ARG A 15 0.99 -14.51 -15.22
CA ARG A 15 0.03 -14.14 -16.28
C ARG A 15 -0.95 -13.07 -15.78
N TYR A 16 -1.52 -13.26 -14.58
CA TYR A 16 -2.43 -12.28 -14.00
C TYR A 16 -1.77 -10.91 -13.86
N PHE A 17 -0.48 -10.89 -13.47
CA PHE A 17 0.29 -9.66 -13.42
C PHE A 17 0.36 -8.99 -14.80
N GLU A 18 0.72 -9.72 -15.85
CA GLU A 18 0.89 -9.17 -17.19
C GLU A 18 -0.42 -8.65 -17.78
N ASP A 19 -1.51 -9.42 -17.63
CA ASP A 19 -2.79 -9.11 -18.25
C ASP A 19 -3.58 -8.02 -17.52
N ASN A 20 -3.49 -7.98 -16.19
CA ASN A 20 -4.39 -7.15 -15.37
C ASN A 20 -3.67 -6.09 -14.54
N VAL A 21 -2.50 -6.40 -14.00
CA VAL A 21 -1.82 -5.54 -13.02
C VAL A 21 -0.86 -4.58 -13.70
N TYR A 22 0.02 -5.08 -14.54
CA TYR A 22 1.04 -4.29 -15.24
C TYR A 22 0.49 -3.06 -15.98
N PRO A 23 -0.65 -3.15 -16.73
CA PRO A 23 -1.18 -2.00 -17.48
C PRO A 23 -1.66 -0.84 -16.63
N VAL A 24 -1.96 -1.07 -15.36
CA VAL A 24 -2.49 -0.05 -14.43
C VAL A 24 -1.47 0.48 -13.43
N LEU A 25 -0.25 -0.09 -13.42
CA LEU A 25 0.81 0.35 -12.54
C LEU A 25 1.52 1.60 -13.08
N THR A 26 1.87 2.49 -12.17
CA THR A 26 2.67 3.68 -12.47
C THR A 26 3.90 3.68 -11.57
N PRO A 27 5.00 3.02 -11.99
CA PRO A 27 6.23 3.03 -11.21
C PRO A 27 6.88 4.42 -11.24
N MET A 28 7.42 4.84 -10.11
CA MET A 28 8.14 6.09 -9.93
C MET A 28 9.53 5.78 -9.36
N ALA A 29 10.56 6.35 -9.95
CA ALA A 29 11.92 6.22 -9.45
C ALA A 29 12.48 7.61 -9.13
N MET A 30 13.23 7.70 -8.03
CA MET A 30 13.98 8.87 -7.61
C MET A 30 15.40 8.76 -8.20
N ASP A 31 15.85 9.80 -8.85
CA ASP A 31 17.22 9.95 -9.31
C ASP A 31 17.71 11.37 -9.02
N SER A 32 18.97 11.67 -9.35
CA SER A 32 19.57 12.99 -9.12
C SER A 32 18.81 14.18 -9.75
N SER A 33 17.92 13.91 -10.70
CA SER A 33 17.13 14.91 -11.42
C SER A 33 15.65 14.90 -11.04
N ARG A 34 15.19 13.89 -10.29
CA ARG A 34 13.79 13.71 -9.89
C ARG A 34 13.68 13.66 -8.37
N PRO A 35 12.89 14.57 -7.78
CA PRO A 35 12.67 14.57 -6.33
C PRO A 35 11.92 13.31 -5.89
N PHE A 36 11.91 13.07 -4.59
CA PHE A 36 11.12 12.00 -3.99
C PHE A 36 9.65 12.08 -4.40
N PRO A 37 9.04 10.96 -4.84
CA PRO A 37 7.67 10.96 -5.32
C PRO A 37 6.67 11.26 -4.20
N LEU A 38 5.61 11.97 -4.56
CA LEU A 38 4.53 12.25 -3.63
C LEU A 38 3.73 10.98 -3.33
N ILE A 39 3.84 10.51 -2.11
CA ILE A 39 3.05 9.38 -1.61
C ILE A 39 1.74 9.90 -1.01
N ARG A 40 0.62 9.37 -1.50
CA ARG A 40 -0.71 9.74 -1.02
C ARG A 40 -1.00 9.18 0.37
N ASN A 41 -1.81 9.91 1.13
CA ASN A 41 -2.25 9.48 2.46
C ASN A 41 -2.98 8.14 2.42
N LYS A 42 -2.61 7.21 3.31
CA LYS A 42 -3.24 5.89 3.51
C LYS A 42 -3.19 4.95 2.29
N THR A 43 -2.43 5.25 1.25
CA THR A 43 -2.24 4.31 0.14
C THR A 43 -1.21 3.25 0.49
N LEU A 44 -1.44 2.02 0.04
CA LEU A 44 -0.46 0.95 0.10
C LEU A 44 0.49 1.10 -1.08
N ASN A 45 1.78 1.05 -0.81
CA ASN A 45 2.83 1.20 -1.83
C ASN A 45 3.87 0.11 -1.64
N ILE A 46 4.59 -0.21 -2.69
CA ILE A 46 5.79 -1.04 -2.64
C ILE A 46 6.98 -0.13 -2.93
N GLY A 47 7.86 -0.04 -1.95
CA GLY A 47 9.16 0.62 -2.09
C GLY A 47 10.20 -0.40 -2.53
N ALA A 48 11.09 0.01 -3.42
CA ALA A 48 12.18 -0.82 -3.91
C ALA A 48 13.50 -0.06 -3.92
N LEU A 49 14.58 -0.78 -3.71
CA LEU A 49 15.94 -0.31 -4.02
C LEU A 49 16.36 -0.90 -5.35
N ILE A 50 16.75 -0.03 -6.26
CA ILE A 50 17.16 -0.40 -7.61
C ILE A 50 18.60 0.05 -7.88
N ALA A 51 19.34 -0.71 -8.69
CA ALA A 51 20.70 -0.42 -9.09
C ALA A 51 20.85 -0.49 -10.60
N LYS A 52 21.55 0.45 -11.24
CA LYS A 52 21.77 0.45 -12.69
C LYS A 52 22.59 -0.77 -13.14
N LYS A 53 22.09 -1.55 -14.10
CA LYS A 53 22.74 -2.75 -14.63
C LYS A 53 24.14 -2.51 -15.21
N ASN A 54 24.43 -1.31 -15.72
CA ASN A 54 25.67 -1.02 -16.47
C ASN A 54 26.71 -0.21 -15.67
N ASN A 55 26.60 -0.12 -14.36
CA ASN A 55 27.55 0.64 -13.58
C ASN A 55 28.85 -0.17 -13.36
N LYS A 56 29.90 0.11 -14.18
CA LYS A 56 31.23 -0.51 -14.10
C LYS A 56 32.03 -0.03 -12.86
N LYS A 57 31.52 0.91 -12.09
CA LYS A 57 32.12 1.34 -10.82
C LYS A 57 31.75 0.36 -9.71
N HIS A 58 32.71 0.01 -8.87
CA HIS A 58 32.57 -0.96 -7.77
C HIS A 58 31.55 -0.57 -6.67
N THR A 59 30.98 0.62 -6.71
CA THR A 59 29.87 1.08 -5.85
C THR A 59 28.60 1.19 -6.69
N LYS A 60 27.71 0.21 -6.56
CA LYS A 60 26.35 0.32 -7.10
C LYS A 60 25.62 1.42 -6.29
N GLU A 61 25.44 2.59 -6.88
CA GLU A 61 24.55 3.59 -6.33
C GLU A 61 23.13 3.02 -6.33
N LEU A 62 22.51 2.97 -5.14
CA LEU A 62 21.14 2.51 -4.97
C LEU A 62 20.22 3.71 -5.12
N GLU A 63 19.23 3.56 -5.96
CA GLU A 63 18.15 4.54 -6.17
C GLU A 63 16.86 4.00 -5.55
N PHE A 64 16.06 4.91 -4.99
CA PHE A 64 14.72 4.57 -4.48
C PHE A 64 13.73 4.54 -5.63
N ALA A 65 12.88 3.53 -5.64
CA ALA A 65 11.74 3.44 -6.52
C ALA A 65 10.49 3.03 -5.73
N THR A 66 9.33 3.41 -6.22
CA THR A 66 8.08 3.01 -5.59
C THR A 66 6.98 2.83 -6.62
N VAL A 67 6.02 1.99 -6.29
CA VAL A 67 4.80 1.81 -7.05
C VAL A 67 3.61 1.70 -6.10
N GLN A 68 2.54 2.43 -6.39
CA GLN A 68 1.32 2.33 -5.61
C GLN A 68 0.57 1.05 -5.98
N VAL A 69 0.10 0.31 -4.96
CA VAL A 69 -0.82 -0.81 -5.17
C VAL A 69 -2.18 -0.25 -5.64
N PRO A 70 -2.65 -0.62 -6.83
CA PRO A 70 -3.82 0.01 -7.43
C PRO A 70 -5.11 -0.41 -6.72
N SER A 71 -5.89 0.56 -6.25
CA SER A 71 -7.17 0.31 -5.57
C SER A 71 -8.31 -0.09 -6.52
N VAL A 72 -8.12 0.07 -7.83
CA VAL A 72 -9.10 -0.33 -8.86
C VAL A 72 -9.15 -1.84 -9.08
N LEU A 73 -8.10 -2.56 -8.68
CA LEU A 73 -8.05 -4.01 -8.74
C LEU A 73 -8.43 -4.64 -7.39
N PRO A 74 -8.96 -5.87 -7.41
CA PRO A 74 -9.21 -6.61 -6.18
C PRO A 74 -7.88 -6.91 -5.47
N ARG A 75 -7.78 -6.54 -4.18
CA ARG A 75 -6.57 -6.79 -3.40
C ARG A 75 -6.37 -8.27 -3.07
N ILE A 76 -7.47 -9.03 -2.97
CA ILE A 76 -7.46 -10.48 -2.75
C ILE A 76 -7.74 -11.14 -4.08
N VAL A 77 -6.79 -11.92 -4.58
CA VAL A 77 -6.87 -12.64 -5.84
C VAL A 77 -6.94 -14.13 -5.56
N GLU A 78 -7.99 -14.82 -6.06
CA GLU A 78 -8.07 -16.28 -5.99
C GLU A 78 -7.11 -16.90 -7.00
N ILE A 79 -6.34 -17.87 -6.52
CA ILE A 79 -5.38 -18.63 -7.33
C ILE A 79 -5.71 -20.13 -7.32
N PRO A 80 -5.23 -20.92 -8.28
CA PRO A 80 -5.50 -22.33 -8.33
C PRO A 80 -5.15 -23.04 -7.02
N SER A 81 -6.13 -23.72 -6.43
CA SER A 81 -5.94 -24.48 -5.19
C SER A 81 -5.29 -25.84 -5.46
N VAL A 82 -4.47 -26.30 -4.52
CA VAL A 82 -3.81 -27.61 -4.58
C VAL A 82 -4.82 -28.73 -4.29
N LYS A 83 -5.71 -28.50 -3.32
CA LYS A 83 -6.73 -29.48 -2.92
C LYS A 83 -8.09 -29.07 -3.44
N LYS A 84 -8.88 -30.05 -3.88
CA LYS A 84 -10.25 -29.83 -4.31
C LYS A 84 -11.12 -29.40 -3.11
N GLY A 85 -11.75 -28.25 -3.23
CA GLY A 85 -12.61 -27.67 -2.16
C GLY A 85 -11.92 -26.58 -1.33
N ASP A 86 -10.60 -26.45 -1.38
CA ASP A 86 -9.90 -25.34 -0.73
C ASP A 86 -9.98 -24.07 -1.59
N ARG A 87 -10.05 -22.93 -0.92
CA ARG A 87 -9.85 -21.62 -1.57
C ARG A 87 -8.45 -21.11 -1.22
N THR A 88 -7.66 -20.89 -2.24
CA THR A 88 -6.31 -20.31 -2.07
C THR A 88 -6.31 -18.90 -2.63
N VAL A 89 -5.80 -17.97 -1.87
CA VAL A 89 -5.75 -16.55 -2.24
C VAL A 89 -4.34 -16.02 -2.10
N ILE A 90 -4.04 -14.97 -2.88
CA ILE A 90 -2.82 -14.18 -2.77
C ILE A 90 -3.21 -12.70 -2.73
N LEU A 91 -2.40 -11.88 -2.07
CA LEU A 91 -2.60 -10.44 -2.04
C LEU A 91 -1.98 -9.77 -3.27
N LEU A 92 -2.60 -8.68 -3.71
CA LEU A 92 -2.15 -7.95 -4.90
C LEU A 92 -0.73 -7.40 -4.75
N GLU A 93 -0.37 -6.93 -3.56
CA GLU A 93 0.99 -6.50 -3.23
C GLU A 93 2.03 -7.60 -3.44
N GLU A 94 1.72 -8.84 -3.04
CA GLU A 94 2.59 -10.01 -3.24
C GLU A 94 2.81 -10.34 -4.73
N ILE A 95 1.75 -10.15 -5.54
CA ILE A 95 1.84 -10.32 -7.00
C ILE A 95 2.77 -9.28 -7.61
N ILE A 96 2.69 -8.03 -7.12
CA ILE A 96 3.52 -6.93 -7.60
C ILE A 96 4.97 -7.13 -7.15
N GLU A 97 5.22 -7.48 -5.89
CA GLU A 97 6.57 -7.74 -5.37
C GLU A 97 7.27 -8.83 -6.17
N ARG A 98 6.60 -9.94 -6.41
CA ARG A 98 7.13 -11.04 -7.21
C ARG A 98 7.56 -10.60 -8.62
N ASN A 99 6.83 -9.68 -9.22
CA ASN A 99 7.05 -9.21 -10.58
C ASN A 99 7.70 -7.83 -10.67
N ILE A 100 8.17 -7.27 -9.56
CA ILE A 100 8.66 -5.88 -9.46
C ILE A 100 9.80 -5.61 -10.46
N GLY A 101 10.63 -6.60 -10.73
CA GLY A 101 11.73 -6.49 -11.70
C GLY A 101 11.28 -6.21 -13.14
N LYS A 102 10.05 -6.56 -13.50
CA LYS A 102 9.47 -6.25 -14.81
C LYS A 102 9.12 -4.78 -14.98
N LEU A 103 8.98 -4.03 -13.87
CA LEU A 103 8.71 -2.59 -13.88
C LEU A 103 9.98 -1.75 -14.09
N PHE A 104 11.15 -2.29 -13.74
CA PHE A 104 12.42 -1.58 -13.76
C PHE A 104 13.45 -2.28 -14.66
N LEU A 105 13.13 -2.46 -15.94
CA LEU A 105 13.90 -3.28 -16.90
C LEU A 105 15.37 -2.91 -17.03
N SER A 106 15.71 -1.62 -16.88
CA SER A 106 17.08 -1.11 -16.98
C SER A 106 17.89 -1.22 -15.69
N ASN A 107 17.27 -1.70 -14.60
CA ASN A 107 17.84 -1.77 -13.28
C ASN A 107 17.74 -3.19 -12.71
N ASP A 108 18.63 -3.51 -11.78
CA ASP A 108 18.50 -4.68 -10.91
C ASP A 108 17.74 -4.26 -9.64
N VAL A 109 16.68 -4.98 -9.29
CA VAL A 109 15.98 -4.76 -8.03
C VAL A 109 16.73 -5.49 -6.92
N VAL A 110 17.15 -4.75 -5.89
CA VAL A 110 17.91 -5.26 -4.76
C VAL A 110 16.98 -5.77 -3.66
N CYS A 111 15.93 -5.02 -3.37
CA CYS A 111 14.85 -5.41 -2.46
C CYS A 111 13.57 -4.67 -2.83
N ALA A 112 12.44 -5.22 -2.41
CA ALA A 112 11.12 -4.59 -2.54
C ALA A 112 10.28 -4.97 -1.32
N HIS A 113 9.59 -4.00 -0.73
CA HIS A 113 8.78 -4.21 0.46
C HIS A 113 7.56 -3.28 0.48
N PRO A 114 6.42 -3.74 0.98
CA PRO A 114 5.24 -2.90 1.15
C PRO A 114 5.42 -1.90 2.29
N TYR A 115 4.88 -0.70 2.09
CA TYR A 115 4.79 0.32 3.10
C TYR A 115 3.54 1.18 2.93
N ARG A 116 3.16 1.86 4.00
CA ARG A 116 2.00 2.74 4.04
C ARG A 116 2.28 3.91 4.97
N ILE A 117 1.83 5.09 4.58
CA ILE A 117 1.97 6.29 5.42
C ILE A 117 0.61 6.84 5.83
N MET A 118 0.59 7.51 6.98
CA MET A 118 -0.50 8.38 7.37
C MET A 118 0.01 9.80 7.53
N ARG A 119 -0.71 10.74 6.92
CA ARG A 119 -0.42 12.17 7.01
C ARG A 119 -1.35 12.84 7.99
N ASN A 120 -0.86 13.88 8.65
CA ASN A 120 -1.69 14.74 9.46
C ASN A 120 -2.80 15.33 8.59
N ALA A 121 -4.03 15.21 9.06
CA ALA A 121 -5.21 15.71 8.39
C ALA A 121 -5.88 16.84 9.15
N ASP A 122 -5.28 17.28 10.26
CA ASP A 122 -5.83 18.37 11.05
C ASP A 122 -5.74 19.68 10.27
N LEU A 123 -6.87 20.37 10.21
CA LEU A 123 -6.99 21.69 9.62
C LEU A 123 -6.88 22.69 10.79
N THR A 124 -5.77 23.39 10.87
CA THR A 124 -5.70 24.61 11.68
C THR A 124 -6.18 25.76 10.80
N ILE A 125 -7.43 26.14 10.97
CA ILE A 125 -8.00 27.35 10.35
C ILE A 125 -7.98 28.41 11.43
N ASP A 126 -7.25 29.50 11.17
CA ASP A 126 -7.36 30.71 11.98
C ASP A 126 -8.51 31.51 11.39
N GLU A 127 -9.67 31.45 12.06
CA GLU A 127 -10.90 32.11 11.60
C GLU A 127 -10.79 33.63 11.71
N ASP A 128 -9.93 34.10 12.60
CA ASP A 128 -9.79 35.55 12.89
C ASP A 128 -8.93 36.27 11.84
N GLU A 129 -8.08 35.55 11.06
CA GLU A 129 -7.22 36.14 10.05
C GLU A 129 -7.72 35.90 8.59
N ALA A 130 -8.81 35.16 8.40
CA ALA A 130 -9.29 34.81 7.07
C ALA A 130 -10.27 35.83 6.49
N GLU A 131 -9.80 36.69 5.58
CA GLU A 131 -10.66 37.61 4.80
C GLU A 131 -11.70 36.86 3.94
N ASP A 132 -11.40 35.64 3.49
CA ASP A 132 -12.31 34.73 2.77
C ASP A 132 -12.13 33.29 3.27
N LEU A 133 -13.01 32.87 4.15
CA LEU A 133 -13.04 31.54 4.77
C LEU A 133 -13.09 30.42 3.73
N LEU A 134 -13.80 30.59 2.60
CA LEU A 134 -13.91 29.57 1.56
C LEU A 134 -12.58 29.34 0.82
N VAL A 135 -11.87 30.42 0.53
CA VAL A 135 -10.55 30.36 -0.12
C VAL A 135 -9.55 29.72 0.83
N GLU A 136 -9.59 30.06 2.12
CA GLU A 136 -8.70 29.44 3.11
C GLU A 136 -9.01 27.96 3.31
N ILE A 137 -10.27 27.55 3.39
CA ILE A 137 -10.68 26.14 3.40
C ILE A 137 -10.17 25.40 2.16
N GLN A 138 -10.28 25.98 0.98
CA GLN A 138 -9.76 25.36 -0.25
C GLN A 138 -8.24 25.21 -0.23
N LYS A 139 -7.51 26.20 0.26
CA LYS A 139 -6.05 26.11 0.45
C LYS A 139 -5.68 25.02 1.46
N GLN A 140 -6.37 24.95 2.58
CA GLN A 140 -6.15 23.96 3.62
C GLN A 140 -6.50 22.54 3.13
N LEU A 141 -7.57 22.36 2.36
CA LEU A 141 -7.90 21.08 1.73
C LEU A 141 -6.82 20.62 0.76
N LYS A 142 -6.19 21.54 0.03
CA LYS A 142 -5.02 21.24 -0.80
C LYS A 142 -3.82 20.86 0.06
N LYS A 143 -3.52 21.60 1.12
CA LYS A 143 -2.44 21.30 2.07
C LYS A 143 -2.64 19.95 2.77
N ARG A 144 -3.88 19.49 2.95
CA ARG A 144 -4.20 18.19 3.55
C ARG A 144 -3.59 17.00 2.81
N GLN A 145 -3.41 17.11 1.50
CA GLN A 145 -2.72 16.08 0.70
C GLN A 145 -1.20 16.08 0.98
N TRP A 146 -0.65 17.17 1.51
CA TRP A 146 0.75 17.47 1.73
C TRP A 146 1.11 17.57 3.22
N GLY A 147 0.19 17.23 4.11
CA GLY A 147 0.44 17.25 5.56
C GLY A 147 1.64 16.39 5.93
N GLU A 148 2.27 16.72 7.05
CA GLU A 148 3.36 15.98 7.66
C GLU A 148 3.01 14.49 7.79
N VAL A 149 3.98 13.61 7.55
CA VAL A 149 3.80 12.18 7.80
C VAL A 149 3.92 11.92 9.30
N ILE A 150 2.84 11.44 9.89
CA ILE A 150 2.75 11.19 11.34
C ILE A 150 2.84 9.70 11.68
N ARG A 151 2.84 8.82 10.67
CA ARG A 151 2.95 7.38 10.86
C ARG A 151 3.45 6.71 9.59
N LEU A 152 4.44 5.83 9.75
CA LEU A 152 4.91 4.90 8.72
C LEU A 152 4.64 3.47 9.19
N GLU A 153 3.90 2.72 8.40
CA GLU A 153 3.72 1.27 8.54
C GLU A 153 4.61 0.59 7.50
N ALA A 154 5.46 -0.30 7.96
CA ALA A 154 6.39 -1.04 7.12
C ALA A 154 6.35 -2.53 7.45
N GLU A 155 6.64 -3.38 6.47
CA GLU A 155 6.82 -4.80 6.70
C GLU A 155 8.00 -5.04 7.66
N GLU A 156 7.87 -5.99 8.59
CA GLU A 156 8.92 -6.31 9.58
C GLU A 156 10.25 -6.70 8.92
N LYS A 157 10.20 -7.38 7.78
CA LYS A 157 11.37 -7.82 7.02
C LYS A 157 11.97 -6.75 6.11
N MET A 158 11.48 -5.51 6.14
CA MET A 158 11.93 -4.44 5.27
C MET A 158 13.45 -4.23 5.39
N ASP A 159 14.12 -4.10 4.25
CA ASP A 159 15.55 -3.78 4.19
C ASP A 159 15.82 -2.45 4.89
N LYS A 160 16.79 -2.45 5.81
CA LYS A 160 17.12 -1.28 6.64
C LYS A 160 17.47 -0.05 5.80
N ARG A 161 18.17 -0.23 4.68
CA ARG A 161 18.54 0.88 3.78
C ARG A 161 17.31 1.54 3.17
N LEU A 162 16.32 0.73 2.80
CA LEU A 162 15.04 1.24 2.28
C LEU A 162 14.29 1.99 3.37
N LEU A 163 14.24 1.44 4.59
CA LEU A 163 13.62 2.09 5.73
C LEU A 163 14.28 3.42 6.09
N ASP A 164 15.62 3.47 6.06
CA ASP A 164 16.38 4.70 6.35
C ASP A 164 16.09 5.81 5.32
N ILE A 165 15.92 5.47 4.03
CA ILE A 165 15.49 6.42 3.00
C ILE A 165 14.10 6.95 3.30
N LEU A 166 13.13 6.06 3.58
CA LEU A 166 11.76 6.46 3.91
C LEU A 166 11.71 7.36 5.15
N LYS A 167 12.52 7.06 6.18
CA LYS A 167 12.64 7.90 7.38
C LYS A 167 13.12 9.30 7.06
N MET A 168 14.16 9.39 6.25
CA MET A 168 14.79 10.67 5.88
C MET A 168 13.83 11.50 5.03
N GLU A 169 13.21 10.91 4.01
CA GLU A 169 12.34 11.61 3.07
C GLU A 169 10.99 12.03 3.68
N PHE A 170 10.49 11.26 4.65
CA PHE A 170 9.27 11.61 5.39
C PHE A 170 9.54 12.41 6.67
N GLU A 171 10.81 12.64 7.03
CA GLU A 171 11.21 13.32 8.27
C GLU A 171 10.53 12.72 9.53
N ILE A 172 10.32 11.38 9.51
CA ILE A 172 9.56 10.68 10.53
C ILE A 172 10.46 10.15 11.66
N ARG A 173 9.97 10.22 12.91
CA ARG A 173 10.69 9.73 14.08
C ARG A 173 10.54 8.21 14.23
N ASP A 174 11.51 7.57 14.87
CA ASP A 174 11.48 6.12 15.13
C ASP A 174 10.24 5.67 15.91
N ALA A 175 9.74 6.52 16.82
CA ALA A 175 8.53 6.25 17.60
C ALA A 175 7.24 6.17 16.75
N ASP A 176 7.26 6.73 15.56
CA ASP A 176 6.12 6.82 14.66
C ASP A 176 6.21 5.78 13.52
N ILE A 177 7.20 4.86 13.59
CA ILE A 177 7.38 3.75 12.67
C ILE A 177 6.84 2.46 13.29
N TYR A 178 5.95 1.80 12.57
CA TYR A 178 5.32 0.56 12.97
C TYR A 178 5.77 -0.58 12.06
N SER A 179 6.57 -1.47 12.62
CA SER A 179 7.00 -2.72 11.97
C SER A 179 5.89 -3.76 12.12
N ILE A 180 5.39 -4.29 11.01
CA ILE A 180 4.22 -5.17 10.99
C ILE A 180 4.62 -6.52 10.41
N ASN A 181 4.40 -7.57 11.21
CA ASN A 181 4.55 -8.95 10.77
C ASN A 181 3.22 -9.44 10.17
N GLY A 182 3.08 -9.25 8.86
CA GLY A 182 1.88 -9.60 8.11
C GLY A 182 1.45 -8.49 7.14
N PRO A 183 0.28 -8.65 6.52
CA PRO A 183 -0.21 -7.69 5.54
C PRO A 183 -0.52 -6.34 6.18
N LEU A 184 -0.10 -5.28 5.51
CA LEU A 184 -0.47 -3.91 5.86
C LEU A 184 -1.93 -3.66 5.48
N ASP A 185 -2.60 -2.69 6.13
CA ASP A 185 -3.98 -2.31 5.84
C ASP A 185 -4.98 -3.49 5.85
N LEU A 186 -5.41 -3.86 7.03
CA LEU A 186 -6.31 -5.00 7.26
C LEU A 186 -7.77 -4.77 6.79
N THR A 187 -8.10 -3.64 6.18
CA THR A 187 -9.46 -3.36 5.66
C THR A 187 -9.93 -4.41 4.65
N MET A 188 -8.99 -5.08 3.96
CA MET A 188 -9.30 -6.20 3.06
C MET A 188 -10.01 -7.37 3.74
N LEU A 189 -9.82 -7.57 5.07
CA LEU A 189 -10.44 -8.65 5.82
C LEU A 189 -11.98 -8.58 5.80
N MET A 190 -12.56 -7.39 5.58
CA MET A 190 -14.00 -7.24 5.39
C MET A 190 -14.50 -8.01 4.16
N LYS A 191 -13.69 -8.09 3.09
CA LYS A 191 -14.01 -8.89 1.91
C LYS A 191 -13.92 -10.39 2.20
N VAL A 192 -12.92 -10.80 2.99
CA VAL A 192 -12.80 -12.20 3.45
C VAL A 192 -14.01 -12.59 4.30
N TYR A 193 -14.39 -11.72 5.25
CA TYR A 193 -15.57 -11.95 6.08
C TYR A 193 -16.88 -12.05 5.26
N GLY A 194 -16.98 -11.27 4.18
CA GLY A 194 -18.11 -11.29 3.25
C GLY A 194 -18.16 -12.50 2.31
N ALA A 195 -17.14 -13.38 2.31
CA ALA A 195 -17.10 -14.52 1.40
C ALA A 195 -18.25 -15.52 1.68
N ASP A 196 -18.84 -16.04 0.61
CA ASP A 196 -19.92 -17.02 0.67
C ASP A 196 -19.41 -18.40 1.11
N GLY A 197 -20.29 -19.18 1.75
CA GLY A 197 -20.00 -20.54 2.17
C GLY A 197 -19.30 -20.67 3.53
N PHE A 198 -19.06 -19.54 4.23
CA PHE A 198 -18.44 -19.50 5.54
C PHE A 198 -19.33 -18.98 6.66
N ASP A 199 -20.65 -19.03 6.47
CA ASP A 199 -21.63 -18.47 7.43
C ASP A 199 -21.57 -19.14 8.80
N ALA A 200 -21.19 -20.44 8.87
CA ALA A 200 -21.02 -21.17 10.11
C ALA A 200 -19.89 -20.61 11.00
N TYR A 201 -18.95 -19.85 10.42
CA TYR A 201 -17.83 -19.23 11.12
C TYR A 201 -18.06 -17.75 11.45
N LYS A 202 -19.21 -17.20 11.01
CA LYS A 202 -19.57 -15.80 11.27
C LYS A 202 -20.33 -15.69 12.59
N THR A 203 -20.13 -14.59 13.29
CA THR A 203 -20.95 -14.26 14.46
C THR A 203 -22.40 -14.08 14.05
N PRO A 204 -23.37 -14.69 14.78
CA PRO A 204 -24.79 -14.48 14.52
C PRO A 204 -25.14 -12.99 14.50
N ARG A 205 -25.99 -12.59 13.54
CA ARG A 205 -26.42 -11.19 13.48
C ARG A 205 -27.16 -10.83 14.76
N TYR A 206 -26.73 -9.77 15.40
CA TYR A 206 -27.44 -9.22 16.55
C TYR A 206 -28.79 -8.66 16.07
N PRO A 207 -29.92 -9.05 16.70
CA PRO A 207 -31.22 -8.48 16.35
C PRO A 207 -31.19 -6.97 16.66
N VAL A 208 -31.42 -6.14 15.63
CA VAL A 208 -31.48 -4.70 15.81
C VAL A 208 -32.73 -4.36 16.63
N SER A 209 -32.53 -3.83 17.81
CA SER A 209 -33.62 -3.28 18.62
C SER A 209 -33.96 -1.88 18.10
N TYR A 210 -35.13 -1.72 17.52
CA TYR A 210 -35.65 -0.45 16.99
C TYR A 210 -36.10 0.55 18.09
N THR A 211 -35.79 0.30 19.35
CA THR A 211 -36.23 1.14 20.47
C THR A 211 -35.70 2.59 20.38
N HIS A 212 -34.64 2.83 19.65
CA HIS A 212 -34.06 4.18 19.47
C HIS A 212 -34.68 4.99 18.34
N LEU A 213 -35.39 4.35 17.40
CA LEU A 213 -36.00 5.04 16.26
C LEU A 213 -37.37 5.65 16.58
N ARG A 214 -38.03 5.20 17.67
CA ARG A 214 -39.32 5.75 18.09
C ARG A 214 -39.25 7.04 18.88
N ALA A 215 -38.09 7.46 19.30
CA ALA A 215 -37.93 8.69 20.12
C ALA A 215 -37.95 9.99 19.28
N HIS A 216 -37.99 9.90 17.95
CA HIS A 216 -38.00 11.06 17.07
C HIS A 216 -39.30 11.25 16.26
N GLU A 217 -40.33 10.46 16.56
CA GLU A 217 -41.65 10.55 15.88
C GLU A 217 -42.73 11.25 16.72
N THR A 218 -42.36 11.95 17.79
CA THR A 218 -43.30 12.78 18.57
C THR A 218 -42.91 14.24 18.57
#